data_ff20260b929e75ebbc92d9ce7a2037d7
#
_entry.id   ff20260b929e75ebbc92d9ce7a2037d7
#
_cell.length_a   1.000
_cell.length_b   1.000
_cell.length_c   1.000
_cell.angle_alpha   90.00
_cell.angle_beta   90.00
_cell.angle_gamma   90.00
#
_symmetry.space_group_name_H-M   'P 1'
#
loop_
_entity.id
_entity.type
_entity.pdbx_description
1 polymer ?
#
loop_
_entity_poly.entity_id
_entity_poly.type
_entity_poly.pdbx_seq_one_letter_code
_entity_poly.pdbx_strand_id
1 'polypeptide(L)'
;LVGDIADALAPSLFSERRALIIKDLQDLPEDSKAEVTRYLDQPDPTMTVIFVHKGGVKGKALLDAIKKIKPEIIPCDAIKKESEKEDFVKGLFQDAGRKATPGAIKAMVGALGTDLRELQSAVSQIALDAPAGAIDEAMVDKFHQGRIETTGFDVADAALDGNLPVALITLRSALETGTDPVMVTSAIA
;
A
#
# COMPACT_ATOMS: atom_id res chain seq x y z
N LEU A 1 -10.14 -17.03 -17.69
CA LEU A 1 -10.46 -17.67 -16.39
C LEU A 1 -11.16 -19.03 -16.53
N VAL A 2 -11.76 -19.37 -17.66
CA VAL A 2 -12.36 -20.69 -17.85
C VAL A 2 -11.23 -21.72 -17.96
N GLY A 3 -11.19 -22.67 -17.03
CA GLY A 3 -10.12 -23.67 -16.93
C GLY A 3 -8.99 -23.33 -15.98
N ASP A 4 -8.80 -22.06 -15.58
CA ASP A 4 -7.70 -21.64 -14.71
C ASP A 4 -7.73 -22.30 -13.32
N ILE A 5 -8.92 -22.57 -12.78
CA ILE A 5 -9.04 -23.30 -11.51
C ILE A 5 -8.67 -24.77 -11.71
N ALA A 6 -9.15 -25.40 -12.78
CA ALA A 6 -8.80 -26.77 -13.10
C ALA A 6 -7.30 -26.94 -13.34
N ASP A 7 -6.69 -26.00 -14.06
CA ASP A 7 -5.22 -25.97 -14.29
C ASP A 7 -4.46 -25.74 -12.98
N ALA A 8 -4.95 -24.87 -12.11
CA ALA A 8 -4.38 -24.66 -10.77
C ALA A 8 -4.52 -25.89 -9.86
N LEU A 9 -5.52 -26.73 -10.07
CA LEU A 9 -5.71 -28.01 -9.39
C LEU A 9 -4.82 -29.13 -9.93
N ALA A 10 -4.24 -28.98 -11.12
CA ALA A 10 -3.35 -29.98 -11.69
C ALA A 10 -2.15 -30.24 -10.76
N PRO A 11 -1.72 -31.50 -10.57
CA PRO A 11 -0.61 -31.81 -9.68
C PRO A 11 0.66 -31.04 -10.04
N SER A 12 1.29 -30.43 -9.05
CA SER A 12 2.58 -29.77 -9.24
C SER A 12 3.72 -30.76 -8.97
N LEU A 13 4.72 -30.76 -9.85
CA LEU A 13 5.94 -31.56 -9.66
C LEU A 13 6.90 -30.92 -8.64
N PHE A 14 6.71 -29.65 -8.29
CA PHE A 14 7.67 -28.86 -7.54
C PHE A 14 7.15 -28.34 -6.19
N SER A 15 5.85 -28.47 -5.90
CA SER A 15 5.26 -27.94 -4.69
C SER A 15 4.06 -28.76 -4.24
N GLU A 16 4.02 -29.08 -2.94
CA GLU A 16 2.87 -29.72 -2.29
C GLU A 16 1.74 -28.74 -1.99
N ARG A 17 2.05 -27.44 -1.87
CA ARG A 17 1.07 -26.39 -1.60
C ARG A 17 0.99 -25.42 -2.76
N ARG A 18 -0.20 -25.00 -3.08
CA ARG A 18 -0.49 -24.07 -4.18
C ARG A 18 -1.35 -22.93 -3.66
N ALA A 19 -1.21 -21.78 -4.28
CA ALA A 19 -2.06 -20.63 -4.01
C ALA A 19 -2.64 -20.09 -5.32
N LEU A 20 -3.95 -19.83 -5.32
CA LEU A 20 -4.67 -19.20 -6.42
C LEU A 20 -5.31 -17.90 -5.92
N ILE A 21 -5.04 -16.79 -6.60
CA ILE A 21 -5.62 -15.49 -6.26
C ILE A 21 -6.61 -15.11 -7.37
N ILE A 22 -7.90 -15.04 -7.01
CA ILE A 22 -8.97 -14.60 -7.91
C ILE A 22 -9.33 -13.15 -7.55
N LYS A 23 -8.88 -12.23 -8.41
CA LYS A 23 -9.14 -10.80 -8.26
C LYS A 23 -10.46 -10.40 -8.89
N ASP A 24 -10.99 -9.25 -8.46
CA ASP A 24 -12.20 -8.66 -9.01
C ASP A 24 -13.39 -9.64 -9.07
N LEU A 25 -13.58 -10.38 -7.98
CA LEU A 25 -14.62 -11.42 -7.88
C LEU A 25 -16.02 -10.94 -8.33
N GLN A 26 -16.33 -9.65 -8.12
CA GLN A 26 -17.58 -9.01 -8.51
C GLN A 26 -17.75 -8.88 -10.03
N ASP A 27 -16.65 -8.95 -10.79
CA ASP A 27 -16.61 -8.73 -12.25
C ASP A 27 -16.40 -10.04 -13.04
N LEU A 28 -16.39 -11.19 -12.37
CA LEU A 28 -16.21 -12.47 -13.05
C LEU A 28 -17.30 -12.75 -14.08
N PRO A 29 -16.94 -13.29 -15.26
CA PRO A 29 -17.88 -13.85 -16.23
C PRO A 29 -18.68 -15.01 -15.64
N GLU A 30 -19.86 -15.29 -16.19
CA GLU A 30 -20.75 -16.34 -15.65
C GLU A 30 -20.11 -17.73 -15.65
N ASP A 31 -19.35 -18.08 -16.69
CA ASP A 31 -18.65 -19.36 -16.76
C ASP A 31 -17.61 -19.50 -15.62
N SER A 32 -16.89 -18.43 -15.33
CA SER A 32 -15.93 -18.40 -14.23
C SER A 32 -16.61 -18.45 -12.85
N LYS A 33 -17.79 -17.81 -12.70
CA LYS A 33 -18.59 -17.92 -11.48
C LYS A 33 -19.07 -19.36 -11.25
N ALA A 34 -19.48 -20.04 -12.31
CA ALA A 34 -19.90 -21.45 -12.26
C ALA A 34 -18.73 -22.35 -11.85
N GLU A 35 -17.52 -22.08 -12.35
CA GLU A 35 -16.29 -22.79 -11.99
C GLU A 35 -15.93 -22.59 -10.52
N VAL A 36 -15.96 -21.35 -10.02
CA VAL A 36 -15.76 -21.04 -8.60
C VAL A 36 -16.80 -21.77 -7.74
N THR A 37 -18.07 -21.71 -8.12
CA THR A 37 -19.15 -22.35 -7.37
C THR A 37 -18.93 -23.86 -7.26
N ARG A 38 -18.53 -24.50 -8.35
CA ARG A 38 -18.20 -25.95 -8.36
C ARG A 38 -17.03 -26.26 -7.45
N TYR A 39 -15.99 -25.42 -7.43
CA TYR A 39 -14.87 -25.57 -6.53
C TYR A 39 -15.27 -25.47 -5.06
N LEU A 40 -16.23 -24.57 -4.72
CA LEU A 40 -16.70 -24.40 -3.34
C LEU A 40 -17.45 -25.64 -2.80
N ASP A 41 -17.98 -26.51 -3.67
CA ASP A 41 -18.62 -27.77 -3.25
C ASP A 41 -17.61 -28.80 -2.73
N GLN A 42 -16.40 -28.80 -3.27
CA GLN A 42 -15.30 -29.69 -2.87
C GLN A 42 -13.95 -28.95 -2.90
N PRO A 43 -13.67 -28.10 -1.89
CA PRO A 43 -12.39 -27.38 -1.83
C PRO A 43 -11.20 -28.36 -1.63
N ASP A 44 -10.13 -28.15 -2.40
CA ASP A 44 -8.90 -28.91 -2.25
C ASP A 44 -8.11 -28.42 -1.03
N PRO A 45 -7.84 -29.25 -0.01
CA PRO A 45 -7.12 -28.85 1.19
C PRO A 45 -5.64 -28.49 0.95
N THR A 46 -5.08 -28.89 -0.19
CA THR A 46 -3.69 -28.57 -0.57
C THR A 46 -3.55 -27.22 -1.27
N MET A 47 -4.67 -26.58 -1.62
CA MET A 47 -4.72 -25.31 -2.31
C MET A 47 -5.27 -24.20 -1.43
N THR A 48 -4.54 -23.10 -1.31
CA THR A 48 -5.03 -21.87 -0.72
C THR A 48 -5.66 -21.00 -1.81
N VAL A 49 -6.96 -20.74 -1.74
CA VAL A 49 -7.65 -19.84 -2.67
C VAL A 49 -7.97 -18.53 -1.98
N ILE A 50 -7.51 -17.43 -2.57
CA ILE A 50 -7.74 -16.07 -2.08
C ILE A 50 -8.70 -15.37 -3.04
N PHE A 51 -9.88 -15.03 -2.55
CA PHE A 51 -10.87 -14.26 -3.30
C PHE A 51 -10.79 -12.78 -2.94
N VAL A 52 -10.59 -11.91 -3.93
CA VAL A 52 -10.54 -10.46 -3.72
C VAL A 52 -11.82 -9.83 -4.28
N HIS A 53 -12.56 -9.12 -3.42
CA HIS A 53 -13.83 -8.46 -3.75
C HIS A 53 -13.79 -7.00 -3.29
N LYS A 54 -14.19 -6.08 -4.16
CA LYS A 54 -14.15 -4.62 -3.87
C LYS A 54 -15.24 -4.11 -2.91
N GLY A 55 -16.11 -5.00 -2.44
CA GLY A 55 -17.30 -4.59 -1.68
C GLY A 55 -18.49 -4.23 -2.58
N GLY A 56 -19.58 -3.78 -1.97
CA GLY A 56 -20.81 -3.44 -2.67
C GLY A 56 -21.70 -4.65 -3.01
N VAL A 57 -22.70 -4.41 -3.85
CA VAL A 57 -23.75 -5.41 -4.17
C VAL A 57 -23.45 -6.28 -5.39
N LYS A 58 -22.53 -5.85 -6.26
CA LYS A 58 -22.16 -6.60 -7.46
C LYS A 58 -21.45 -7.91 -7.07
N GLY A 59 -21.85 -9.03 -7.63
CA GLY A 59 -21.27 -10.34 -7.30
C GLY A 59 -21.67 -10.90 -5.92
N LYS A 60 -22.68 -10.30 -5.26
CA LYS A 60 -23.09 -10.68 -3.91
C LYS A 60 -23.47 -12.17 -3.79
N ALA A 61 -24.14 -12.74 -4.78
CA ALA A 61 -24.56 -14.14 -4.75
C ALA A 61 -23.35 -15.09 -4.61
N LEU A 62 -22.26 -14.83 -5.35
CA LEU A 62 -21.02 -15.60 -5.27
C LEU A 62 -20.31 -15.36 -3.94
N LEU A 63 -20.27 -14.10 -3.48
CA LEU A 63 -19.69 -13.77 -2.18
C LEU A 63 -20.43 -14.46 -1.03
N ASP A 64 -21.76 -14.53 -1.09
CA ASP A 64 -22.59 -15.22 -0.10
C ASP A 64 -22.37 -16.75 -0.15
N ALA A 65 -22.14 -17.32 -1.35
CA ALA A 65 -21.77 -18.73 -1.49
C ALA A 65 -20.40 -19.02 -0.84
N ILE A 66 -19.41 -18.15 -1.07
CA ILE A 66 -18.08 -18.27 -0.44
C ILE A 66 -18.20 -18.16 1.08
N LYS A 67 -18.99 -17.24 1.62
CA LYS A 67 -19.18 -17.10 3.08
C LYS A 67 -19.78 -18.34 3.75
N LYS A 68 -20.55 -19.16 3.02
CA LYS A 68 -21.15 -20.40 3.58
C LYS A 68 -20.10 -21.42 4.01
N ILE A 69 -18.97 -21.48 3.34
CA ILE A 69 -17.86 -22.37 3.72
C ILE A 69 -17.00 -21.80 4.87
N LYS A 70 -17.40 -20.66 5.45
CA LYS A 70 -16.74 -20.00 6.59
C LYS A 70 -15.25 -19.74 6.35
N PRO A 71 -14.88 -19.05 5.25
CA PRO A 71 -13.49 -18.71 5.01
C PRO A 71 -12.97 -17.71 6.04
N GLU A 72 -11.67 -17.57 6.16
CA GLU A 72 -11.07 -16.42 6.80
C GLU A 72 -11.42 -15.15 5.99
N ILE A 73 -11.90 -14.12 6.67
CA ILE A 73 -12.28 -12.84 6.05
C ILE A 73 -11.33 -11.77 6.55
N ILE A 74 -10.57 -11.19 5.62
CA ILE A 74 -9.65 -10.10 5.91
C ILE A 74 -10.28 -8.81 5.35
N PRO A 75 -10.77 -7.89 6.21
CA PRO A 75 -11.27 -6.61 5.76
C PRO A 75 -10.11 -5.75 5.26
N CYS A 76 -10.26 -5.20 4.05
CA CYS A 76 -9.28 -4.31 3.41
C CYS A 76 -9.92 -2.95 3.12
N ASP A 77 -10.55 -2.37 4.15
CA ASP A 77 -11.17 -1.05 4.04
C ASP A 77 -10.12 0.04 3.84
N ALA A 78 -10.50 1.10 3.12
CA ALA A 78 -9.60 2.22 2.91
C ALA A 78 -9.33 2.95 4.23
N ILE A 79 -8.07 3.03 4.62
CA ILE A 79 -7.61 3.80 5.78
C ILE A 79 -7.66 5.28 5.40
N LYS A 80 -8.58 6.03 6.01
CA LYS A 80 -8.83 7.44 5.69
C LYS A 80 -8.44 8.40 6.82
N LYS A 81 -8.68 7.98 8.07
CA LYS A 81 -8.42 8.82 9.23
C LYS A 81 -6.94 8.79 9.59
N GLU A 82 -6.45 9.91 10.07
CA GLU A 82 -5.06 10.04 10.50
C GLU A 82 -4.72 9.06 11.62
N SER A 83 -5.61 8.89 12.60
CA SER A 83 -5.43 7.90 13.67
C SER A 83 -5.32 6.46 13.16
N GLU A 84 -6.09 6.11 12.12
CA GLU A 84 -6.01 4.78 11.49
C GLU A 84 -4.67 4.58 10.75
N LYS A 85 -4.13 5.66 10.16
CA LYS A 85 -2.79 5.64 9.54
C LYS A 85 -1.68 5.53 10.58
N GLU A 86 -1.82 6.22 11.72
CA GLU A 86 -0.89 6.09 12.84
C GLU A 86 -0.88 4.64 13.39
N ASP A 87 -2.06 4.03 13.54
CA ASP A 87 -2.18 2.63 13.98
C ASP A 87 -1.56 1.67 12.94
N PHE A 88 -1.75 1.94 11.66
CA PHE A 88 -1.13 1.18 10.56
C PHE A 88 0.40 1.26 10.62
N VAL A 89 0.98 2.46 10.72
CA VAL A 89 2.44 2.67 10.84
C VAL A 89 2.99 1.98 12.09
N LYS A 90 2.27 2.08 13.21
CA LYS A 90 2.65 1.39 14.45
C LYS A 90 2.69 -0.12 14.27
N GLY A 91 1.69 -0.70 13.60
CA GLY A 91 1.65 -2.12 13.26
C GLY A 91 2.84 -2.52 12.41
N LEU A 92 3.18 -1.76 11.36
CA LEU A 92 4.33 -2.02 10.49
C LEU A 92 5.66 -2.06 11.27
N PHE A 93 5.88 -1.12 12.21
CA PHE A 93 7.07 -1.17 13.06
C PHE A 93 7.09 -2.38 13.97
N GLN A 94 5.94 -2.79 14.53
CA GLN A 94 5.83 -3.99 15.37
C GLN A 94 6.14 -5.26 14.56
N ASP A 95 5.61 -5.38 13.35
CA ASP A 95 5.87 -6.50 12.44
C ASP A 95 7.36 -6.59 12.04
N ALA A 96 8.01 -5.44 11.92
CA ALA A 96 9.46 -5.34 11.71
C ALA A 96 10.29 -5.59 13.00
N GLY A 97 9.64 -5.90 14.14
CA GLY A 97 10.32 -6.11 15.42
C GLY A 97 10.93 -4.84 16.03
N ARG A 98 10.48 -3.66 15.60
CA ARG A 98 11.01 -2.37 16.05
C ARG A 98 9.98 -1.60 16.90
N LYS A 99 10.51 -0.79 17.80
CA LYS A 99 9.70 0.18 18.56
C LYS A 99 9.86 1.56 17.94
N ALA A 100 8.76 2.29 17.81
CA ALA A 100 8.76 3.69 17.38
C ALA A 100 8.06 4.56 18.42
N THR A 101 8.55 5.78 18.58
CA THR A 101 7.90 6.77 19.46
C THR A 101 6.63 7.31 18.80
N PRO A 102 5.66 7.82 19.58
CA PRO A 102 4.48 8.49 19.02
C PRO A 102 4.83 9.65 18.07
N GLY A 103 5.92 10.39 18.35
CA GLY A 103 6.44 11.45 17.49
C GLY A 103 6.90 10.92 16.13
N ALA A 104 7.68 9.84 16.11
CA ALA A 104 8.11 9.18 14.87
C ALA A 104 6.92 8.70 14.03
N ILE A 105 5.92 8.10 14.65
CA ILE A 105 4.71 7.62 13.95
C ILE A 105 3.98 8.80 13.29
N LYS A 106 3.77 9.90 14.03
CA LYS A 106 3.13 11.11 13.50
C LYS A 106 3.94 11.76 12.39
N ALA A 107 5.27 11.85 12.54
CA ALA A 107 6.14 12.39 11.50
C ALA A 107 6.04 11.56 10.21
N MET A 108 6.04 10.23 10.30
CA MET A 108 5.83 9.34 9.14
C MET A 108 4.49 9.58 8.45
N VAL A 109 3.40 9.65 9.21
CA VAL A 109 2.06 9.90 8.67
C VAL A 109 1.96 11.30 8.06
N GLY A 110 2.54 12.31 8.70
CA GLY A 110 2.56 13.68 8.18
C GLY A 110 3.32 13.80 6.86
N ALA A 111 4.43 13.08 6.73
CA ALA A 111 5.28 13.15 5.54
C ALA A 111 4.75 12.30 4.35
N LEU A 112 4.20 11.10 4.62
CA LEU A 112 3.87 10.10 3.58
C LEU A 112 2.44 9.57 3.67
N GLY A 113 1.59 10.14 4.50
CA GLY A 113 0.26 9.62 4.82
C GLY A 113 -0.74 9.60 3.67
N THR A 114 -0.37 10.05 2.48
CA THR A 114 -1.21 10.00 1.27
C THR A 114 -1.16 8.63 0.58
N ASP A 115 -0.04 7.91 0.67
CA ASP A 115 0.14 6.58 0.08
C ASP A 115 0.61 5.55 1.12
N LEU A 116 -0.25 4.56 1.39
CA LEU A 116 0.04 3.49 2.37
C LEU A 116 1.20 2.58 1.94
N ARG A 117 1.43 2.40 0.63
CA ARG A 117 2.56 1.60 0.13
C ARG A 117 3.87 2.33 0.34
N GLU A 118 3.85 3.63 0.15
CA GLU A 118 5.00 4.47 0.41
C GLU A 118 5.33 4.49 1.90
N LEU A 119 4.32 4.65 2.77
CA LEU A 119 4.46 4.48 4.22
C LEU A 119 5.09 3.13 4.58
N GLN A 120 4.58 2.03 4.02
CA GLN A 120 5.11 0.70 4.27
C GLN A 120 6.58 0.57 3.83
N SER A 121 6.91 1.05 2.65
CA SER A 121 8.28 1.02 2.13
C SER A 121 9.24 1.82 3.00
N ALA A 122 8.84 3.02 3.40
CA ALA A 122 9.63 3.90 4.25
C ALA A 122 9.83 3.30 5.65
N VAL A 123 8.76 2.74 6.27
CA VAL A 123 8.87 2.05 7.56
C VAL A 123 9.83 0.87 7.46
N SER A 124 9.73 0.05 6.40
CA SER A 124 10.60 -1.10 6.20
C SER A 124 12.06 -0.67 6.08
N GLN A 125 12.33 0.39 5.36
CA GLN A 125 13.67 0.91 5.17
C GLN A 125 14.23 1.50 6.47
N ILE A 126 13.47 2.35 7.19
CA ILE A 126 13.90 2.90 8.48
C ILE A 126 14.14 1.76 9.49
N ALA A 127 13.28 0.75 9.51
CA ALA A 127 13.43 -0.39 10.42
C ALA A 127 14.73 -1.17 10.21
N LEU A 128 15.21 -1.24 8.95
CA LEU A 128 16.46 -1.90 8.58
C LEU A 128 17.69 -1.02 8.86
N ASP A 129 17.62 0.27 8.53
CA ASP A 129 18.78 1.16 8.52
C ASP A 129 19.00 1.86 9.86
N ALA A 130 17.96 2.05 10.68
CA ALA A 130 18.07 2.72 11.95
C ALA A 130 18.88 1.91 12.97
N PRO A 131 19.73 2.57 13.79
CA PRO A 131 20.46 1.93 14.88
C PRO A 131 19.55 1.15 15.84
N ALA A 132 20.15 0.28 16.66
CA ALA A 132 19.41 -0.42 17.70
C ALA A 132 18.74 0.57 18.67
N GLY A 133 17.50 0.28 19.05
CA GLY A 133 16.71 1.13 19.95
C GLY A 133 15.35 1.51 19.38
N ALA A 134 14.67 2.45 20.04
CA ALA A 134 13.41 3.00 19.56
C ALA A 134 13.68 4.04 18.46
N ILE A 135 12.88 3.98 17.41
CA ILE A 135 12.91 4.95 16.32
C ILE A 135 12.19 6.21 16.81
N ASP A 136 12.88 7.33 16.77
CA ASP A 136 12.38 8.65 17.17
C ASP A 136 12.10 9.55 15.96
N GLU A 137 11.52 10.71 16.21
CA GLU A 137 11.19 11.70 15.21
C GLU A 137 12.42 12.20 14.45
N ALA A 138 13.55 12.41 15.14
CA ALA A 138 14.78 12.89 14.51
C ALA A 138 15.35 11.87 13.50
N MET A 139 15.17 10.57 13.75
CA MET A 139 15.55 9.53 12.78
C MET A 139 14.64 9.57 11.54
N VAL A 140 13.34 9.79 11.73
CA VAL A 140 12.40 9.93 10.62
C VAL A 140 12.74 11.17 9.80
N ASP A 141 12.97 12.31 10.44
CA ASP A 141 13.33 13.56 9.76
C ASP A 141 14.64 13.41 8.96
N LYS A 142 15.64 12.79 9.54
CA LYS A 142 16.92 12.53 8.85
C LYS A 142 16.71 11.63 7.62
N PHE A 143 15.79 10.68 7.71
CA PHE A 143 15.47 9.79 6.62
C PHE A 143 14.70 10.54 5.51
N HIS A 144 13.82 11.47 5.89
CA HIS A 144 13.07 12.32 4.96
C HIS A 144 13.89 13.47 4.38
N GLN A 145 14.91 14.00 5.08
CA GLN A 145 15.78 15.04 4.54
C GLN A 145 16.54 14.61 3.28
N GLY A 146 16.67 13.30 3.03
CA GLY A 146 17.11 12.76 1.75
C GLY A 146 15.99 12.65 0.69
N ARG A 147 14.74 13.00 1.05
CA ARG A 147 13.51 12.75 0.26
C ARG A 147 12.51 13.90 0.35
N ILE A 148 12.97 15.12 0.64
CA ILE A 148 12.09 16.29 0.58
C ILE A 148 11.59 16.38 -0.86
N GLU A 149 10.35 15.98 -1.09
CA GLU A 149 9.63 16.36 -2.30
C GLU A 149 9.42 17.87 -2.25
N THR A 150 10.40 18.56 -2.79
CA THR A 150 10.30 20.00 -2.97
C THR A 150 9.17 20.25 -3.97
N THR A 151 8.08 20.82 -3.50
CA THR A 151 6.91 21.09 -4.34
C THR A 151 7.15 22.33 -5.21
N GLY A 152 6.36 22.49 -6.27
CA GLY A 152 6.38 23.71 -7.05
C GLY A 152 6.08 24.97 -6.20
N PHE A 153 5.31 24.83 -5.13
CA PHE A 153 4.98 25.92 -4.20
C PHE A 153 6.18 26.34 -3.35
N ASP A 154 7.02 25.41 -2.88
CA ASP A 154 8.23 25.74 -2.13
C ASP A 154 9.21 26.54 -2.99
N VAL A 155 9.27 26.23 -4.29
CA VAL A 155 10.06 27.00 -5.27
C VAL A 155 9.46 28.40 -5.46
N ALA A 156 8.13 28.47 -5.60
CA ALA A 156 7.42 29.73 -5.78
C ALA A 156 7.57 30.65 -4.56
N ASP A 157 7.39 30.14 -3.35
CA ASP A 157 7.54 30.90 -2.12
C ASP A 157 8.95 31.47 -1.99
N ALA A 158 9.98 30.63 -2.16
CA ALA A 158 11.36 31.10 -2.11
C ALA A 158 11.71 32.14 -3.19
N ALA A 159 11.12 32.01 -4.38
CA ALA A 159 11.31 32.95 -5.48
C ALA A 159 10.62 34.30 -5.20
N LEU A 160 9.38 34.26 -4.69
CA LEU A 160 8.58 35.45 -4.36
C LEU A 160 9.17 36.20 -3.15
N ASP A 161 9.76 35.49 -2.21
CA ASP A 161 10.50 36.08 -1.08
C ASP A 161 11.84 36.72 -1.50
N GLY A 162 12.22 36.60 -2.77
CA GLY A 162 13.47 37.14 -3.30
C GLY A 162 14.72 36.36 -2.83
N ASN A 163 14.54 35.19 -2.25
CA ASN A 163 15.65 34.36 -1.75
C ASN A 163 16.21 33.46 -2.88
N LEU A 164 16.93 34.09 -3.80
CA LEU A 164 17.47 33.42 -4.98
C LEU A 164 18.29 32.14 -4.68
N PRO A 165 19.18 32.10 -3.68
CA PRO A 165 19.92 30.87 -3.36
C PRO A 165 18.98 29.72 -2.98
N VAL A 166 17.99 29.97 -2.13
CA VAL A 166 17.03 28.95 -1.71
C VAL A 166 16.14 28.54 -2.88
N ALA A 167 15.63 29.51 -3.68
CA ALA A 167 14.81 29.21 -4.84
C ALA A 167 15.51 28.31 -5.87
N LEU A 168 16.82 28.49 -6.10
CA LEU A 168 17.59 27.65 -7.02
C LEU A 168 17.82 26.25 -6.47
N ILE A 169 18.08 26.13 -5.15
CA ILE A 169 18.25 24.82 -4.49
C ILE A 169 16.95 24.05 -4.50
N THR A 170 15.83 24.67 -4.13
CA THR A 170 14.49 24.05 -4.13
C THR A 170 14.05 23.67 -5.53
N LEU A 171 14.27 24.53 -6.53
CA LEU A 171 13.97 24.21 -7.94
C LEU A 171 14.74 22.96 -8.42
N ARG A 172 16.03 22.91 -8.15
CA ARG A 172 16.85 21.77 -8.53
C ARG A 172 16.36 20.49 -7.85
N SER A 173 16.10 20.54 -6.55
CA SER A 173 15.55 19.43 -5.78
C SER A 173 14.19 18.98 -6.34
N ALA A 174 13.27 19.90 -6.63
CA ALA A 174 11.96 19.59 -7.20
C ALA A 174 12.08 18.86 -8.55
N LEU A 175 12.97 19.31 -9.42
CA LEU A 175 13.18 18.69 -10.73
C LEU A 175 13.85 17.30 -10.61
N GLU A 176 14.81 17.14 -9.70
CA GLU A 176 15.50 15.87 -9.42
C GLU A 176 14.54 14.82 -8.79
N THR A 177 13.56 15.26 -8.00
CA THR A 177 12.51 14.40 -7.41
C THR A 177 11.32 14.12 -8.34
N GLY A 178 11.34 14.68 -9.57
CA GLY A 178 10.35 14.38 -10.60
C GLY A 178 9.15 15.32 -10.64
N THR A 179 9.21 16.47 -9.96
CA THR A 179 8.17 17.50 -10.09
C THR A 179 8.14 18.02 -11.53
N ASP A 180 6.95 18.02 -12.15
CA ASP A 180 6.78 18.52 -13.51
C ASP A 180 7.11 20.03 -13.59
N PRO A 181 8.00 20.46 -14.49
CA PRO A 181 8.32 21.88 -14.67
C PRO A 181 7.09 22.78 -14.88
N VAL A 182 6.02 22.23 -15.49
CA VAL A 182 4.75 22.94 -15.67
C VAL A 182 4.09 23.25 -14.32
N MET A 183 4.18 22.32 -13.36
CA MET A 183 3.64 22.54 -12.02
C MET A 183 4.41 23.65 -11.28
N VAL A 184 5.74 23.70 -11.44
CA VAL A 184 6.56 24.79 -10.85
C VAL A 184 6.19 26.13 -11.44
N THR A 185 6.07 26.22 -12.76
CA THR A 185 5.69 27.49 -13.43
C THR A 185 4.27 27.91 -13.07
N SER A 186 3.34 26.96 -12.93
CA SER A 186 1.97 27.25 -12.52
C SER A 186 1.85 27.75 -11.08
N ALA A 187 2.78 27.36 -10.21
CA ALA A 187 2.81 27.80 -8.82
C ALA A 187 3.30 29.26 -8.69
N ILE A 188 4.06 29.77 -9.67
CA ILE A 188 4.59 31.14 -9.69
C ILE A 188 3.62 32.12 -10.41
N ALA A 189 2.74 31.60 -11.27
CA ALA A 189 1.80 32.38 -12.06
C ALA A 189 0.57 32.84 -11.26
#